data_acb078fba9cfe85a1b470da78531bf13
#
_entry.id   acb078fba9cfe85a1b470da78531bf13
#
_cell.length_a   1.000
_cell.length_b   1.000
_cell.length_c   1.000
_cell.angle_alpha   90.00
_cell.angle_beta   90.00
_cell.angle_gamma   90.00
#
_symmetry.space_group_name_H-M   'P 1'
#
loop_
_entity.id
_entity.type
_entity.pdbx_description
1 polymer ?
#
loop_
_entity_poly.entity_id
_entity_poly.type
_entity_poly.pdbx_seq_one_letter_code
_entity_poly.pdbx_strand_id
1 'polypeptide(L)'
;MSNTTKVAKRYAQGLLDFTTETGNTETVFNEMKDVAETISGSKELRSFFATPIIDYRRKHNVANEIFSKFSVVTKNMITLVIKQGREKYLEDIAKEYIEKVEEMNGVQKATLTTAEELSQQSLDQIVKTSSLIDVNKKYKIKSIIKPELIGGYILRVGDQQIDNSVRTHLANLRKEFQLN
;
A
#
# COMPACT_ATOMS: atom_id res chain seq x y z
N MET A 1 -2.41 5.93 6.83
CA MET A 1 -1.83 4.63 7.19
C MET A 1 -2.94 3.61 7.04
N SER A 2 -2.81 2.65 6.13
CA SER A 2 -3.73 1.51 6.09
C SER A 2 -3.52 0.73 7.39
N ASN A 3 -4.59 0.55 8.16
CA ASN A 3 -4.55 -0.22 9.41
C ASN A 3 -4.42 -1.71 9.05
N THR A 4 -3.28 -2.10 8.47
CA THR A 4 -3.01 -3.48 8.08
C THR A 4 -2.99 -4.34 9.34
N THR A 5 -3.83 -5.35 9.37
CA THR A 5 -3.98 -6.19 10.55
C THR A 5 -2.69 -6.95 10.86
N LYS A 6 -2.40 -7.22 12.15
CA LYS A 6 -1.25 -8.05 12.56
C LYS A 6 -1.24 -9.41 11.84
N VAL A 7 -2.43 -9.89 11.47
CA VAL A 7 -2.60 -11.14 10.71
C VAL A 7 -2.00 -10.98 9.31
N ALA A 8 -2.37 -9.94 8.56
CA ALA A 8 -1.87 -9.70 7.20
C ALA A 8 -0.34 -9.58 7.19
N LYS A 9 0.24 -8.82 8.11
CA LYS A 9 1.69 -8.68 8.24
C LYS A 9 2.42 -10.00 8.45
N ARG A 10 1.88 -10.88 9.30
CA ARG A 10 2.50 -12.19 9.58
C ARG A 10 2.47 -13.11 8.36
N TYR A 11 1.33 -13.17 7.64
CA TYR A 11 1.21 -14.00 6.44
C TYR A 11 2.07 -13.45 5.30
N ALA A 12 2.07 -12.14 5.09
CA ALA A 12 2.90 -11.48 4.09
C ALA A 12 4.40 -11.69 4.36
N GLN A 13 4.83 -11.63 5.63
CA GLN A 13 6.21 -11.90 5.99
C GLN A 13 6.60 -13.35 5.68
N GLY A 14 5.80 -14.33 6.15
CA GLY A 14 6.08 -15.74 5.88
C GLY A 14 6.10 -16.08 4.39
N LEU A 15 5.23 -15.43 3.59
CA LEU A 15 5.23 -15.59 2.14
C LEU A 15 6.49 -14.98 1.53
N LEU A 16 6.92 -13.80 1.98
CA LEU A 16 8.14 -13.13 1.49
C LEU A 16 9.38 -13.99 1.78
N ASP A 17 9.51 -14.49 3.02
CA ASP A 17 10.63 -15.33 3.41
C ASP A 17 10.71 -16.57 2.51
N PHE A 18 9.58 -17.25 2.31
CA PHE A 18 9.50 -18.43 1.43
C PHE A 18 9.82 -18.12 -0.03
N THR A 19 9.28 -17.03 -0.57
CA THR A 19 9.49 -16.66 -1.99
C THR A 19 10.92 -16.16 -2.25
N THR A 20 11.56 -15.58 -1.26
CA THR A 20 12.96 -15.16 -1.32
C THR A 20 13.88 -16.39 -1.35
N GLU A 21 13.63 -17.39 -0.49
CA GLU A 21 14.38 -18.65 -0.45
C GLU A 21 14.22 -19.46 -1.75
N THR A 22 13.02 -19.46 -2.33
CA THR A 22 12.71 -20.25 -3.54
C THR A 22 12.94 -19.50 -4.86
N GLY A 23 13.31 -18.22 -4.81
CA GLY A 23 13.55 -17.39 -6.01
C GLY A 23 12.30 -17.03 -6.81
N ASN A 24 11.11 -17.17 -6.23
CA ASN A 24 9.82 -16.94 -6.91
C ASN A 24 9.19 -15.58 -6.59
N THR A 25 9.94 -14.66 -6.01
CA THR A 25 9.42 -13.39 -5.49
C THR A 25 8.71 -12.56 -6.56
N GLU A 26 9.28 -12.44 -7.77
CA GLU A 26 8.72 -11.63 -8.84
C GLU A 26 7.40 -12.20 -9.38
N THR A 27 7.35 -13.53 -9.59
CA THR A 27 6.14 -14.22 -10.04
C THR A 27 5.00 -14.03 -9.04
N VAL A 28 5.27 -14.32 -7.76
CA VAL A 28 4.28 -14.19 -6.69
C VAL A 28 3.89 -12.73 -6.47
N PHE A 29 4.81 -11.78 -6.67
CA PHE A 29 4.51 -10.35 -6.59
C PHE A 29 3.46 -9.91 -7.62
N ASN A 30 3.60 -10.34 -8.88
CA ASN A 30 2.62 -10.03 -9.91
C ASN A 30 1.28 -10.72 -9.64
N GLU A 31 1.29 -11.99 -9.24
CA GLU A 31 0.09 -12.73 -8.87
C GLU A 31 -0.64 -12.10 -7.66
N MET A 32 0.08 -11.60 -6.66
CA MET A 32 -0.51 -10.91 -5.52
C MET A 32 -1.11 -9.54 -5.90
N LYS A 33 -0.58 -8.86 -6.92
CA LYS A 33 -1.25 -7.68 -7.48
C LYS A 33 -2.60 -8.06 -8.08
N ASP A 34 -2.63 -9.12 -8.89
CA ASP A 34 -3.87 -9.60 -9.49
C ASP A 34 -4.88 -10.04 -8.42
N VAL A 35 -4.44 -10.71 -7.33
CA VAL A 35 -5.30 -11.04 -6.17
C VAL A 35 -5.89 -9.78 -5.55
N ALA A 36 -5.06 -8.79 -5.26
CA ALA A 36 -5.51 -7.54 -4.65
C ALA A 36 -6.49 -6.78 -5.54
N GLU A 37 -6.22 -6.69 -6.84
CA GLU A 37 -7.09 -6.03 -7.83
C GLU A 37 -8.40 -6.78 -8.02
N THR A 38 -8.38 -8.10 -8.16
CA THR A 38 -9.57 -8.94 -8.32
C THR A 38 -10.51 -8.81 -7.12
N ILE A 39 -9.97 -8.86 -5.90
CA ILE A 39 -10.80 -8.74 -4.69
C ILE A 39 -11.27 -7.29 -4.50
N SER A 40 -10.43 -6.29 -4.73
CA SER A 40 -10.81 -4.88 -4.58
C SER A 40 -11.82 -4.42 -5.64
N GLY A 41 -11.76 -5.00 -6.85
CA GLY A 41 -12.63 -4.67 -7.98
C GLY A 41 -14.04 -5.28 -7.88
N SER A 42 -14.24 -6.34 -7.07
CA SER A 42 -15.56 -6.97 -6.89
C SER A 42 -16.04 -6.89 -5.45
N LYS A 43 -17.13 -6.15 -5.24
CA LYS A 43 -17.81 -6.05 -3.94
C LYS A 43 -18.41 -7.40 -3.53
N GLU A 44 -18.89 -8.16 -4.49
CA GLU A 44 -19.47 -9.48 -4.31
C GLU A 44 -18.44 -10.47 -3.82
N LEU A 45 -17.25 -10.50 -4.44
CA LEU A 45 -16.15 -11.38 -4.06
C LEU A 45 -15.61 -11.04 -2.65
N ARG A 46 -15.49 -9.76 -2.35
CA ARG A 46 -15.11 -9.30 -1.00
C ARG A 46 -16.11 -9.75 0.05
N SER A 47 -17.42 -9.58 -0.22
CA SER A 47 -18.49 -10.02 0.67
C SER A 47 -18.51 -11.55 0.80
N PHE A 48 -18.27 -12.27 -0.29
CA PHE A 48 -18.19 -13.74 -0.31
C PHE A 48 -17.09 -14.26 0.62
N PHE A 49 -15.90 -13.71 0.53
CA PHE A 49 -14.81 -14.09 1.43
C PHE A 49 -15.03 -13.62 2.88
N ALA A 50 -15.68 -12.47 3.09
CA ALA A 50 -15.94 -11.94 4.43
C ALA A 50 -17.03 -12.70 5.19
N THR A 51 -17.97 -13.35 4.49
CA THR A 51 -19.14 -14.03 5.08
C THR A 51 -18.71 -15.31 5.80
N PRO A 52 -18.98 -15.46 7.11
CA PRO A 52 -18.61 -16.66 7.88
C PRO A 52 -19.56 -17.85 7.63
N ILE A 53 -20.73 -17.61 7.04
CA ILE A 53 -21.79 -18.63 6.83
C ILE A 53 -21.41 -19.64 5.73
N ILE A 54 -20.55 -19.21 4.78
CA ILE A 54 -20.16 -20.04 3.64
C ILE A 54 -19.05 -21.00 4.08
N ASP A 55 -19.27 -22.29 3.81
CA ASP A 55 -18.31 -23.35 4.12
C ASP A 55 -16.96 -23.12 3.41
N TYR A 56 -15.89 -23.49 4.09
CA TYR A 56 -14.52 -23.32 3.58
C TYR A 56 -14.29 -24.05 2.24
N ARG A 57 -14.91 -25.23 2.04
CA ARG A 57 -14.81 -26.01 0.80
C ARG A 57 -15.32 -25.22 -0.40
N ARG A 58 -16.44 -24.54 -0.22
CA ARG A 58 -17.04 -23.72 -1.27
C ARG A 58 -16.17 -22.50 -1.58
N LYS A 59 -15.63 -21.86 -0.56
CA LYS A 59 -14.67 -20.74 -0.74
C LYS A 59 -13.39 -21.19 -1.44
N HIS A 60 -12.86 -22.35 -1.08
CA HIS A 60 -11.69 -22.94 -1.69
C HIS A 60 -11.90 -23.27 -3.17
N ASN A 61 -13.05 -23.87 -3.53
CA ASN A 61 -13.37 -24.19 -4.93
C ASN A 61 -13.46 -22.92 -5.78
N VAL A 62 -14.19 -21.91 -5.31
CA VAL A 62 -14.31 -20.62 -5.99
C VAL A 62 -12.92 -19.95 -6.14
N ALA A 63 -12.11 -19.96 -5.09
CA ALA A 63 -10.75 -19.41 -5.15
C ALA A 63 -9.87 -20.16 -6.19
N ASN A 64 -9.98 -21.50 -6.25
CA ASN A 64 -9.25 -22.30 -7.24
C ASN A 64 -9.69 -22.04 -8.68
N GLU A 65 -10.94 -21.77 -8.92
CA GLU A 65 -11.45 -21.38 -10.24
C GLU A 65 -10.92 -20.01 -10.66
N ILE A 66 -11.06 -19.01 -9.79
CA ILE A 66 -10.63 -17.63 -10.07
C ILE A 66 -9.12 -17.56 -10.29
N PHE A 67 -8.34 -18.20 -9.40
CA PHE A 67 -6.88 -18.15 -9.40
C PHE A 67 -6.23 -19.42 -10.02
N SER A 68 -6.94 -20.08 -10.94
CA SER A 68 -6.49 -21.34 -11.57
C SER A 68 -5.14 -21.23 -12.28
N LYS A 69 -4.84 -20.06 -12.86
CA LYS A 69 -3.62 -19.79 -13.64
C LYS A 69 -2.39 -19.45 -12.80
N PHE A 70 -2.56 -19.24 -11.49
CA PHE A 70 -1.48 -18.83 -10.61
C PHE A 70 -0.53 -19.97 -10.27
N SER A 71 0.66 -19.62 -9.83
CA SER A 71 1.68 -20.56 -9.39
C SER A 71 1.20 -21.42 -8.21
N VAL A 72 1.86 -22.55 -8.01
CA VAL A 72 1.58 -23.45 -6.88
C VAL A 72 1.76 -22.74 -5.54
N VAL A 73 2.73 -21.83 -5.45
CA VAL A 73 3.04 -21.06 -4.22
C VAL A 73 1.86 -20.20 -3.83
N THR A 74 1.36 -19.40 -4.76
CA THR A 74 0.22 -18.51 -4.51
C THR A 74 -1.07 -19.28 -4.20
N LYS A 75 -1.34 -20.36 -4.93
CA LYS A 75 -2.50 -21.24 -4.65
C LYS A 75 -2.41 -21.89 -3.27
N ASN A 76 -1.26 -22.36 -2.86
CA ASN A 76 -1.06 -22.94 -1.53
C ASN A 76 -1.25 -21.89 -0.43
N MET A 77 -0.78 -20.66 -0.64
CA MET A 77 -0.98 -19.56 0.27
C MET A 77 -2.48 -19.21 0.44
N ILE A 78 -3.21 -19.06 -0.66
CA ILE A 78 -4.66 -18.80 -0.65
C ILE A 78 -5.39 -19.94 0.07
N THR A 79 -5.06 -21.17 -0.26
CA THR A 79 -5.62 -22.38 0.38
C THR A 79 -5.36 -22.39 1.89
N LEU A 80 -4.15 -22.05 2.33
CA LEU A 80 -3.79 -21.97 3.73
C LEU A 80 -4.62 -20.91 4.46
N VAL A 81 -4.77 -19.73 3.87
CA VAL A 81 -5.55 -18.62 4.46
C VAL A 81 -7.02 -19.01 4.62
N ILE A 82 -7.61 -19.67 3.59
CA ILE A 82 -9.00 -20.15 3.63
C ILE A 82 -9.16 -21.25 4.68
N LYS A 83 -8.25 -22.25 4.76
CA LYS A 83 -8.29 -23.31 5.78
C LYS A 83 -8.24 -22.77 7.21
N GLN A 84 -7.58 -21.65 7.40
CA GLN A 84 -7.47 -20.99 8.72
C GLN A 84 -8.65 -20.05 9.02
N GLY A 85 -9.65 -19.94 8.15
CA GLY A 85 -10.78 -19.03 8.31
C GLY A 85 -10.39 -17.55 8.29
N ARG A 86 -9.35 -17.20 7.53
CA ARG A 86 -8.77 -15.85 7.46
C ARG A 86 -8.90 -15.22 6.07
N GLU A 87 -9.74 -15.77 5.23
CA GLU A 87 -9.93 -15.33 3.85
C GLU A 87 -10.40 -13.88 3.71
N LYS A 88 -11.07 -13.32 4.71
CA LYS A 88 -11.43 -11.90 4.75
C LYS A 88 -10.21 -10.96 4.73
N TYR A 89 -9.05 -11.46 5.05
CA TYR A 89 -7.78 -10.70 5.05
C TYR A 89 -6.95 -10.94 3.80
N LEU A 90 -7.43 -11.70 2.80
CA LEU A 90 -6.66 -11.99 1.58
C LEU A 90 -6.22 -10.72 0.85
N GLU A 91 -7.11 -9.74 0.71
CA GLU A 91 -6.79 -8.45 0.09
C GLU A 91 -5.66 -7.71 0.87
N ASP A 92 -5.77 -7.67 2.19
CA ASP A 92 -4.78 -7.02 3.05
C ASP A 92 -3.44 -7.76 3.03
N ILE A 93 -3.46 -9.10 3.00
CA ILE A 93 -2.26 -9.93 2.90
C ILE A 93 -1.53 -9.66 1.58
N ALA A 94 -2.29 -9.61 0.47
CA ALA A 94 -1.73 -9.34 -0.83
C ALA A 94 -1.10 -7.93 -0.90
N LYS A 95 -1.79 -6.92 -0.40
CA LYS A 95 -1.27 -5.54 -0.33
C LYS A 95 -0.01 -5.44 0.53
N GLU A 96 0.00 -6.08 1.68
CA GLU A 96 1.16 -6.08 2.59
C GLU A 96 2.36 -6.81 1.98
N TYR A 97 2.14 -7.92 1.27
CA TYR A 97 3.20 -8.63 0.55
C TYR A 97 3.82 -7.74 -0.55
N ILE A 98 2.98 -7.09 -1.37
CA ILE A 98 3.43 -6.15 -2.39
C ILE A 98 4.28 -5.04 -1.76
N GLU A 99 3.81 -4.45 -0.66
CA GLU A 99 4.53 -3.40 0.06
C GLU A 99 5.91 -3.86 0.55
N LYS A 100 5.99 -5.07 1.08
CA LYS A 100 7.26 -5.64 1.56
C LYS A 100 8.25 -5.94 0.43
N VAL A 101 7.77 -6.47 -0.70
CA VAL A 101 8.63 -6.69 -1.87
C VAL A 101 9.12 -5.35 -2.45
N GLU A 102 8.25 -4.32 -2.51
CA GLU A 102 8.65 -2.97 -2.93
C GLU A 102 9.74 -2.41 -1.99
N GLU A 103 9.58 -2.55 -0.67
CA GLU A 103 10.59 -2.15 0.33
C GLU A 103 11.92 -2.90 0.16
N MET A 104 11.87 -4.21 -0.06
CA MET A 104 13.05 -5.05 -0.33
C MET A 104 13.77 -4.58 -1.60
N ASN A 105 13.02 -4.17 -2.63
CA ASN A 105 13.56 -3.64 -3.88
C ASN A 105 14.01 -2.16 -3.77
N GLY A 106 14.05 -1.59 -2.57
CA GLY A 106 14.49 -0.22 -2.32
C GLY A 106 13.50 0.86 -2.74
N VAL A 107 12.23 0.50 -3.01
CA VAL A 107 11.18 1.48 -3.30
C VAL A 107 10.74 2.16 -2.01
N GLN A 108 10.99 3.45 -1.89
CA GLN A 108 10.58 4.24 -0.73
C GLN A 108 9.18 4.81 -0.90
N LYS A 109 8.40 4.83 0.18
CA LYS A 109 7.08 5.43 0.19
C LYS A 109 7.19 6.91 0.55
N ALA A 110 6.68 7.76 -0.32
CA ALA A 110 6.52 9.19 -0.06
C ALA A 110 5.04 9.54 0.01
N THR A 111 4.66 10.39 0.95
CA THR A 111 3.31 10.94 1.03
C THR A 111 3.38 12.44 0.77
N LEU A 112 2.71 12.89 -0.28
CA LEU A 112 2.59 14.29 -0.64
C LEU A 112 1.18 14.76 -0.29
N THR A 113 1.08 15.74 0.61
CA THR A 113 -0.19 16.35 0.97
C THR A 113 -0.26 17.76 0.40
N THR A 114 -1.33 18.07 -0.32
CA THR A 114 -1.53 19.35 -1.02
C THR A 114 -2.92 19.92 -0.74
N ALA A 115 -3.13 21.20 -1.02
CA ALA A 115 -4.46 21.81 -0.87
C ALA A 115 -5.42 21.42 -1.99
N GLU A 116 -4.88 21.18 -3.19
CA GLU A 116 -5.62 20.80 -4.40
C GLU A 116 -4.85 19.73 -5.19
N GLU A 117 -5.48 19.21 -6.22
CA GLU A 117 -4.84 18.23 -7.11
C GLU A 117 -3.74 18.89 -7.93
N LEU A 118 -2.55 18.31 -7.92
CA LEU A 118 -1.40 18.84 -8.63
C LEU A 118 -1.29 18.24 -10.03
N SER A 119 -0.82 19.07 -10.98
CA SER A 119 -0.41 18.58 -12.29
C SER A 119 0.83 17.68 -12.17
N GLN A 120 1.02 16.76 -13.12
CA GLN A 120 2.20 15.90 -13.17
C GLN A 120 3.51 16.71 -13.18
N GLN A 121 3.52 17.84 -13.88
CA GLN A 121 4.69 18.74 -13.91
C GLN A 121 5.04 19.32 -12.55
N SER A 122 4.03 19.72 -11.77
CA SER A 122 4.22 20.23 -10.40
C SER A 122 4.71 19.13 -9.45
N LEU A 123 4.21 17.90 -9.60
CA LEU A 123 4.69 16.73 -8.86
C LEU A 123 6.17 16.48 -9.13
N ASP A 124 6.56 16.47 -10.40
CA ASP A 124 7.95 16.23 -10.82
C ASP A 124 8.89 17.35 -10.32
N GLN A 125 8.42 18.60 -10.28
CA GLN A 125 9.20 19.71 -9.71
C GLN A 125 9.42 19.53 -8.20
N ILE A 126 8.37 19.19 -7.44
CA ILE A 126 8.47 18.95 -5.99
C ILE A 126 9.45 17.80 -5.72
N VAL A 127 9.35 16.72 -6.49
CA VAL A 127 10.25 15.57 -6.37
C VAL A 127 11.70 15.96 -6.63
N LYS A 128 11.97 16.75 -7.68
CA LYS A 128 13.33 17.16 -8.05
C LYS A 128 13.95 18.19 -7.09
N THR A 129 13.13 19.08 -6.51
CA THR A 129 13.60 20.14 -5.62
C THR A 129 13.66 19.74 -4.16
N SER A 130 13.03 18.64 -3.78
CA SER A 130 12.98 18.18 -2.39
C SER A 130 14.32 17.56 -1.95
N SER A 131 14.83 18.03 -0.83
CA SER A 131 16.02 17.44 -0.19
C SER A 131 15.77 16.06 0.46
N LEU A 132 14.50 15.64 0.60
CA LEU A 132 14.14 14.33 1.15
C LEU A 132 14.13 13.22 0.12
N ILE A 133 14.08 13.56 -1.17
CA ILE A 133 13.99 12.60 -2.25
C ILE A 133 15.39 12.46 -2.91
N ASP A 134 15.95 11.26 -2.80
CA ASP A 134 17.17 10.91 -3.51
C ASP A 134 16.82 10.47 -4.94
N VAL A 135 17.29 11.21 -5.94
CA VAL A 135 16.99 10.98 -7.37
C VAL A 135 17.40 9.56 -7.83
N ASN A 136 18.32 8.90 -7.10
CA ASN A 136 18.80 7.56 -7.43
C ASN A 136 17.88 6.43 -6.90
N LYS A 137 16.87 6.77 -6.09
CA LYS A 137 15.94 5.79 -5.52
C LYS A 137 14.59 5.83 -6.22
N LYS A 138 13.89 4.70 -6.22
CA LYS A 138 12.52 4.63 -6.69
C LYS A 138 11.56 5.04 -5.57
N TYR A 139 10.59 5.89 -5.89
CA TYR A 139 9.59 6.35 -4.94
C TYR A 139 8.18 6.00 -5.41
N LYS A 140 7.36 5.56 -4.46
CA LYS A 140 5.91 5.42 -4.65
C LYS A 140 5.24 6.58 -3.92
N ILE A 141 4.78 7.57 -4.69
CA ILE A 141 4.19 8.79 -4.13
C ILE A 141 2.70 8.59 -3.96
N LYS A 142 2.22 8.78 -2.73
CA LYS A 142 0.81 8.82 -2.40
C LYS A 142 0.38 10.28 -2.23
N SER A 143 -0.49 10.76 -3.11
CA SER A 143 -1.08 12.10 -2.99
C SER A 143 -2.27 12.08 -2.03
N ILE A 144 -2.35 13.07 -1.16
CA ILE A 144 -3.48 13.32 -0.26
C ILE A 144 -3.89 14.79 -0.42
N ILE A 145 -5.16 15.02 -0.69
CA ILE A 145 -5.68 16.38 -0.82
C ILE A 145 -6.25 16.81 0.53
N LYS A 146 -5.75 17.94 1.04
CA LYS A 146 -6.23 18.62 2.27
C LYS A 146 -6.38 20.11 2.03
N PRO A 147 -7.58 20.59 1.69
CA PRO A 147 -7.84 22.02 1.44
C PRO A 147 -7.45 22.95 2.61
N GLU A 148 -7.38 22.40 3.82
CA GLU A 148 -7.00 23.13 5.05
C GLU A 148 -5.57 23.68 5.01
N LEU A 149 -4.71 23.21 4.09
CA LEU A 149 -3.35 23.72 3.89
C LEU A 149 -3.33 25.09 3.24
N ILE A 150 -4.45 25.52 2.62
CA ILE A 150 -4.62 26.79 1.88
C ILE A 150 -3.78 26.82 0.59
N GLY A 151 -2.59 26.20 0.60
CA GLY A 151 -1.65 26.12 -0.51
C GLY A 151 -0.32 25.51 -0.09
N GLY A 152 0.57 25.31 -1.04
CA GLY A 152 1.85 24.65 -0.82
C GLY A 152 1.70 23.14 -0.63
N TYR A 153 2.68 22.52 0.02
CA TYR A 153 2.68 21.07 0.19
C TYR A 153 3.37 20.63 1.49
N ILE A 154 3.00 19.43 1.95
CA ILE A 154 3.73 18.67 2.97
C ILE A 154 4.22 17.39 2.32
N LEU A 155 5.54 17.17 2.31
CA LEU A 155 6.16 15.95 1.82
C LEU A 155 6.71 15.15 3.01
N ARG A 156 6.32 13.88 3.09
CA ARG A 156 6.81 12.94 4.09
C ARG A 156 7.43 11.72 3.40
N VAL A 157 8.66 11.41 3.79
CA VAL A 157 9.39 10.22 3.34
C VAL A 157 9.89 9.47 4.58
N GLY A 158 9.31 8.31 4.86
CA GLY A 158 9.58 7.57 6.10
C GLY A 158 9.23 8.40 7.34
N ASP A 159 10.24 8.66 8.19
CA ASP A 159 10.09 9.44 9.42
C ASP A 159 10.38 10.93 9.24
N GLN A 160 10.89 11.33 8.08
CA GLN A 160 11.21 12.72 7.76
C GLN A 160 10.05 13.42 7.08
N GLN A 161 9.85 14.71 7.40
CA GLN A 161 8.79 15.54 6.81
C GLN A 161 9.30 16.95 6.54
N ILE A 162 8.97 17.46 5.37
CA ILE A 162 9.10 18.89 5.01
C ILE A 162 7.70 19.47 4.91
N ASP A 163 7.45 20.55 5.62
CA ASP A 163 6.20 21.30 5.58
C ASP A 163 6.44 22.68 4.95
N ASN A 164 6.02 22.82 3.69
CA ASN A 164 6.04 24.06 2.91
C ASN A 164 4.61 24.56 2.67
N SER A 165 3.69 24.31 3.62
CA SER A 165 2.32 24.77 3.51
C SER A 165 2.20 26.26 3.86
N VAL A 166 1.31 26.94 3.13
CA VAL A 166 0.96 28.35 3.39
C VAL A 166 0.40 28.49 4.80
N ARG A 167 -0.38 27.52 5.29
CA ARG A 167 -0.91 27.49 6.66
C ARG A 167 0.18 27.59 7.72
N THR A 168 1.23 26.78 7.60
CA THR A 168 2.35 26.80 8.56
C THR A 168 3.14 28.11 8.47
N HIS A 169 3.32 28.61 7.25
CA HIS A 169 4.02 29.89 7.03
C HIS A 169 3.28 31.05 7.68
N LEU A 170 1.95 31.15 7.49
CA LEU A 170 1.11 32.14 8.13
C LEU A 170 1.10 32.00 9.67
N ALA A 171 1.08 30.77 10.18
CA ALA A 171 1.13 30.54 11.62
C ALA A 171 2.46 31.01 12.25
N ASN A 172 3.56 30.81 11.55
CA ASN A 172 4.87 31.27 12.00
C ASN A 172 4.97 32.81 11.98
N LEU A 173 4.54 33.46 10.89
CA LEU A 173 4.44 34.91 10.82
C LEU A 173 3.61 35.50 11.97
N ARG A 174 2.45 34.90 12.24
CA ARG A 174 1.58 35.35 13.34
C ARG A 174 2.27 35.26 14.70
N LYS A 175 3.06 34.21 14.94
CA LYS A 175 3.85 34.09 16.18
C LYS A 175 4.92 35.17 16.27
N GLU A 176 5.62 35.49 15.19
CA GLU A 176 6.62 36.54 15.15
C GLU A 176 6.04 37.92 15.48
N PHE A 177 4.85 38.21 14.94
CA PHE A 177 4.13 39.47 15.26
C PHE A 177 3.55 39.52 16.66
N GLN A 178 3.33 38.37 17.33
CA GLN A 178 2.82 38.35 18.72
C GLN A 178 3.93 38.43 19.77
N LEU A 179 5.19 38.20 19.38
CA LEU A 179 6.35 38.21 20.26
C LEU A 179 7.07 39.58 20.25
N ASN A 180 6.65 40.52 19.39
CA ASN A 180 7.07 41.92 19.35
C ASN A 180 5.94 42.82 19.84
#